data_4ec933b959a537e1138e11b68f1d0087
#
_entry.id   4ec933b959a537e1138e11b68f1d0087
#
_cell.length_a   1.000
_cell.length_b   1.000
_cell.length_c   1.000
_cell.angle_alpha   90.00
_cell.angle_beta   90.00
_cell.angle_gamma   90.00
#
_symmetry.space_group_name_H-M   'P 1'
#
loop_
_entity.id
_entity.type
_entity.pdbx_description
1 polymer ?
#
loop_
_entity_poly.entity_id
_entity_poly.type
_entity_poly.pdbx_seq_one_letter_code
_entity_poly.pdbx_strand_id
1 'polypeptide(L)'
;MEFRDAYQDLQVNPLPASIEVRLKPGNRDAATVERVAQRLRGFGFVNDVRYGREWVQKLDHLRNITGIVGLVIGLAFAAVAVVIIGVTIRLTLLQRAREISIMRLVGATNWFIRGPFLLEGALKGLLGGLLSLVLCYAGYLLFRDQSGGTFAGLIFFQPYQMVAVVGFGVLLGLGGSLVSVGRHLRHV
;
A
#
# COMPACT_ATOMS: atom_id res chain seq x y z
N MET A 1 11.75 6.54 -49.58
CA MET A 1 12.93 7.19 -50.18
C MET A 1 12.77 8.71 -50.33
N GLU A 2 11.61 9.27 -50.06
CA GLU A 2 11.28 10.70 -50.30
C GLU A 2 11.81 11.69 -49.25
N PHE A 3 12.18 11.24 -48.07
CA PHE A 3 12.63 12.15 -47.00
C PHE A 3 14.10 12.60 -47.11
N ARG A 4 14.93 11.87 -47.87
CA ARG A 4 16.34 12.19 -47.96
C ARG A 4 16.63 13.38 -48.86
N ASP A 5 15.85 13.53 -49.93
CA ASP A 5 16.02 14.60 -50.91
C ASP A 5 15.55 15.98 -50.40
N ALA A 6 14.56 16.01 -49.50
CA ALA A 6 14.05 17.23 -48.88
C ALA A 6 15.05 17.90 -47.90
N TYR A 7 16.05 17.19 -47.42
CA TYR A 7 17.04 17.73 -46.51
C TYR A 7 18.36 18.16 -47.17
N GLN A 8 18.60 17.80 -48.44
CA GLN A 8 19.85 18.15 -49.15
C GLN A 8 19.89 19.61 -49.59
N ASP A 9 18.73 20.27 -49.67
CA ASP A 9 18.64 21.69 -50.09
C ASP A 9 18.81 22.70 -48.90
N LEU A 10 18.91 22.20 -47.67
CA LEU A 10 19.07 23.04 -46.50
C LEU A 10 20.55 23.27 -46.18
N GLN A 11 21.07 24.40 -46.59
CA GLN A 11 22.46 24.84 -46.31
C GLN A 11 22.77 25.00 -44.81
N VAL A 12 21.77 25.03 -43.97
CA VAL A 12 21.89 25.13 -42.51
C VAL A 12 20.99 24.06 -41.86
N ASN A 13 21.53 23.30 -40.92
CA ASN A 13 20.76 22.34 -40.15
C ASN A 13 19.68 23.06 -39.31
N PRO A 14 18.39 22.95 -39.64
CA PRO A 14 17.32 23.66 -38.92
C PRO A 14 17.04 23.06 -37.54
N LEU A 15 17.63 21.91 -37.21
CA LEU A 15 17.42 21.27 -35.94
C LEU A 15 18.39 21.83 -34.89
N PRO A 16 17.87 22.40 -33.79
CA PRO A 16 18.73 22.85 -32.70
C PRO A 16 19.40 21.63 -32.04
N ALA A 17 20.65 21.81 -31.62
CA ALA A 17 21.33 20.79 -30.84
C ALA A 17 20.53 20.50 -29.56
N SER A 18 20.23 19.22 -29.31
CA SER A 18 19.48 18.78 -28.14
C SER A 18 20.29 17.81 -27.31
N ILE A 19 20.23 17.97 -25.99
CA ILE A 19 20.86 17.06 -25.02
C ILE A 19 19.74 16.34 -24.25
N GLU A 20 19.73 15.02 -24.33
CA GLU A 20 18.79 14.19 -23.58
C GLU A 20 19.38 13.84 -22.21
N VAL A 21 18.73 14.30 -21.13
CA VAL A 21 19.12 13.99 -19.75
C VAL A 21 18.22 12.90 -19.20
N ARG A 22 18.78 11.72 -18.90
CA ARG A 22 18.05 10.60 -18.31
C ARG A 22 18.26 10.55 -16.80
N LEU A 23 17.17 10.64 -16.04
CA LEU A 23 17.18 10.49 -14.59
C LEU A 23 17.26 9.01 -14.18
N LYS A 24 18.02 8.74 -13.10
CA LYS A 24 18.13 7.38 -12.53
C LYS A 24 16.77 6.89 -12.01
N PRO A 25 16.51 5.58 -12.07
CA PRO A 25 15.33 5.00 -11.43
C PRO A 25 15.29 5.36 -9.94
N GLY A 26 14.13 5.82 -9.47
CA GLY A 26 13.94 6.30 -8.09
C GLY A 26 13.92 7.82 -7.93
N ASN A 27 14.47 8.60 -8.89
CA ASN A 27 14.48 10.07 -8.86
C ASN A 27 13.64 10.68 -10.00
N ARG A 28 12.55 10.02 -10.38
CA ARG A 28 11.65 10.43 -11.48
C ARG A 28 10.36 11.06 -10.99
N ASP A 29 10.32 11.47 -9.72
CA ASP A 29 9.20 12.21 -9.15
C ASP A 29 9.12 13.64 -9.72
N ALA A 30 7.91 14.21 -9.79
CA ALA A 30 7.65 15.53 -10.37
C ALA A 30 8.51 16.61 -9.74
N ALA A 31 8.69 16.58 -8.43
CA ALA A 31 9.48 17.57 -7.69
C ALA A 31 10.98 17.51 -8.04
N THR A 32 11.52 16.32 -8.26
CA THR A 32 12.93 16.13 -8.65
C THR A 32 13.14 16.54 -10.11
N VAL A 33 12.22 16.16 -11.01
CA VAL A 33 12.26 16.56 -12.42
C VAL A 33 12.22 18.09 -12.54
N GLU A 34 11.34 18.74 -11.80
CA GLU A 34 11.20 20.20 -11.82
C GLU A 34 12.45 20.91 -11.27
N ARG A 35 13.02 20.43 -10.15
CA ARG A 35 14.29 20.96 -9.61
C ARG A 35 15.46 20.83 -10.60
N VAL A 36 15.55 19.68 -11.27
CA VAL A 36 16.59 19.47 -12.30
C VAL A 36 16.36 20.38 -13.49
N ALA A 37 15.12 20.50 -13.96
CA ALA A 37 14.77 21.42 -15.07
C ALA A 37 15.09 22.88 -14.74
N GLN A 38 14.81 23.33 -13.51
CA GLN A 38 15.16 24.68 -13.06
C GLN A 38 16.67 24.91 -13.01
N ARG A 39 17.44 23.91 -12.53
CA ARG A 39 18.91 24.00 -12.55
C ARG A 39 19.46 24.05 -13.97
N LEU A 40 18.92 23.27 -14.88
CA LEU A 40 19.34 23.26 -16.29
C LEU A 40 19.05 24.60 -16.99
N ARG A 41 17.94 25.25 -16.68
CA ARG A 41 17.61 26.58 -17.19
C ARG A 41 18.58 27.67 -16.71
N GLY A 42 19.29 27.45 -15.61
CA GLY A 42 20.29 28.38 -15.08
C GLY A 42 21.61 28.39 -15.88
N PHE A 43 21.80 27.43 -16.79
CA PHE A 43 23.00 27.45 -17.65
C PHE A 43 22.77 28.32 -18.86
N GLY A 44 23.67 29.30 -19.11
CA GLY A 44 23.54 30.29 -20.18
C GLY A 44 23.59 29.74 -21.61
N PHE A 45 23.91 28.45 -21.80
CA PHE A 45 23.91 27.77 -23.11
C PHE A 45 22.62 26.98 -23.34
N VAL A 46 21.68 26.93 -22.38
CA VAL A 46 20.42 26.22 -22.49
C VAL A 46 19.30 27.18 -22.89
N ASN A 47 18.81 27.05 -24.11
CA ASN A 47 17.73 27.90 -24.63
C ASN A 47 16.35 27.48 -24.13
N ASP A 48 16.08 26.19 -24.06
CA ASP A 48 14.79 25.65 -23.57
C ASP A 48 14.97 24.27 -22.95
N VAL A 49 14.19 23.98 -21.91
CA VAL A 49 14.16 22.67 -21.25
C VAL A 49 12.77 22.10 -21.41
N ARG A 50 12.64 21.10 -22.29
CA ARG A 50 11.38 20.40 -22.53
C ARG A 50 11.37 19.10 -21.73
N TYR A 51 10.46 18.98 -20.81
CA TYR A 51 10.14 17.73 -20.13
C TYR A 51 8.62 17.58 -20.12
N GLY A 52 8.15 16.34 -20.15
CA GLY A 52 6.71 16.06 -20.18
C GLY A 52 5.98 16.48 -18.90
N ARG A 53 6.02 17.77 -18.55
CA ARG A 53 5.46 18.36 -17.32
C ARG A 53 4.02 17.94 -17.10
N GLU A 54 3.21 18.01 -18.15
CA GLU A 54 1.80 17.62 -18.06
C GLU A 54 1.62 16.13 -17.76
N TRP A 55 2.46 15.27 -18.35
CA TRP A 55 2.42 13.82 -18.11
C TRP A 55 2.88 13.46 -16.71
N VAL A 56 3.94 14.10 -16.24
CA VAL A 56 4.47 13.85 -14.88
C VAL A 56 3.46 14.31 -13.84
N GLN A 57 2.84 15.49 -14.00
CA GLN A 57 1.79 15.98 -13.12
C GLN A 57 0.54 15.11 -13.15
N LYS A 58 0.12 14.65 -14.32
CA LYS A 58 -1.01 13.71 -14.45
C LYS A 58 -0.73 12.38 -13.76
N LEU A 59 0.49 11.85 -13.87
CA LEU A 59 0.88 10.61 -13.19
C LEU A 59 0.89 10.77 -11.67
N ASP A 60 1.41 11.88 -11.15
CA ASP A 60 1.38 12.15 -9.71
C ASP A 60 -0.05 12.33 -9.19
N HIS A 61 -0.91 13.01 -9.95
CA HIS A 61 -2.31 13.15 -9.60
C HIS A 61 -3.05 11.80 -9.58
N LEU A 62 -2.84 10.97 -10.60
CA LEU A 62 -3.37 9.60 -10.63
C LEU A 62 -2.87 8.76 -9.46
N ARG A 63 -1.58 8.83 -9.14
CA ARG A 63 -1.01 8.13 -7.98
C ARG A 63 -1.67 8.55 -6.67
N ASN A 64 -1.87 9.85 -6.48
CA ASN A 64 -2.51 10.37 -5.28
C ASN A 64 -3.98 9.95 -5.18
N ILE A 65 -4.74 10.04 -6.27
CA ILE A 65 -6.13 9.58 -6.30
C ILE A 65 -6.20 8.09 -5.99
N THR A 66 -5.38 7.27 -6.66
CA THR A 66 -5.34 5.82 -6.42
C THR A 66 -4.97 5.50 -4.96
N GLY A 67 -4.03 6.26 -4.38
CA GLY A 67 -3.65 6.13 -2.98
C GLY A 67 -4.80 6.44 -2.02
N ILE A 68 -5.54 7.54 -2.26
CA ILE A 68 -6.69 7.93 -1.44
C ILE A 68 -7.82 6.91 -1.57
N VAL A 69 -8.15 6.50 -2.80
CA VAL A 69 -9.19 5.49 -3.05
C VAL A 69 -8.82 4.17 -2.38
N GLY A 70 -7.56 3.72 -2.52
CA GLY A 70 -7.07 2.51 -1.87
C GLY A 70 -7.16 2.60 -0.34
N LEU A 71 -6.83 3.75 0.25
CA LEU A 71 -6.92 3.98 1.68
C LEU A 71 -8.38 3.94 2.17
N VAL A 72 -9.31 4.59 1.45
CA VAL A 72 -10.74 4.59 1.81
C VAL A 72 -11.31 3.16 1.74
N ILE A 73 -11.02 2.43 0.67
CA ILE A 73 -11.45 1.04 0.53
C ILE A 73 -10.82 0.18 1.63
N GLY A 74 -9.53 0.35 1.90
CA GLY A 74 -8.82 -0.38 2.95
C GLY A 74 -9.43 -0.13 4.33
N LEU A 75 -9.77 1.12 4.67
CA LEU A 75 -10.45 1.46 5.92
C LEU A 75 -11.86 0.86 6.00
N ALA A 76 -12.61 0.84 4.89
CA ALA A 76 -13.92 0.21 4.86
C ALA A 76 -13.81 -1.30 5.15
N PHE A 77 -12.88 -2.01 4.50
CA PHE A 77 -12.65 -3.43 4.79
C PHE A 77 -12.14 -3.67 6.21
N ALA A 78 -11.27 -2.80 6.74
CA ALA A 78 -10.83 -2.89 8.12
C ALA A 78 -12.00 -2.76 9.11
N ALA A 79 -12.92 -1.82 8.87
CA ALA A 79 -14.13 -1.66 9.69
C ALA A 79 -15.00 -2.92 9.65
N VAL A 80 -15.24 -3.48 8.47
CA VAL A 80 -16.00 -4.74 8.31
C VAL A 80 -15.30 -5.89 9.04
N ALA A 81 -13.99 -6.02 8.92
CA ALA A 81 -13.23 -7.06 9.61
C ALA A 81 -13.37 -6.94 11.13
N VAL A 82 -13.27 -5.73 11.70
CA VAL A 82 -13.47 -5.48 13.14
C VAL A 82 -14.87 -5.89 13.58
N VAL A 83 -15.90 -5.59 12.79
CA VAL A 83 -17.28 -5.98 13.09
C VAL A 83 -17.42 -7.52 13.08
N ILE A 84 -16.87 -8.20 12.06
CA ILE A 84 -16.93 -9.67 11.95
C ILE A 84 -16.23 -10.33 13.13
N ILE A 85 -15.02 -9.89 13.46
CA ILE A 85 -14.26 -10.38 14.60
C ILE A 85 -15.07 -10.15 15.89
N GLY A 86 -15.67 -8.98 16.03
CA GLY A 86 -16.49 -8.61 17.17
C GLY A 86 -17.70 -9.53 17.35
N VAL A 87 -18.43 -9.80 16.27
CA VAL A 87 -19.59 -10.70 16.29
C VAL A 87 -19.16 -12.13 16.62
N THR A 88 -18.08 -12.62 16.02
CA THR A 88 -17.56 -13.96 16.26
C THR A 88 -17.18 -14.15 17.73
N ILE A 89 -16.44 -13.21 18.31
CA ILE A 89 -16.05 -13.26 19.72
C ILE A 89 -17.28 -13.20 20.63
N ARG A 90 -18.27 -12.37 20.29
CA ARG A 90 -19.52 -12.32 21.04
C ARG A 90 -20.24 -13.67 21.06
N LEU A 91 -20.35 -14.33 19.92
CA LEU A 91 -20.95 -15.66 19.83
C LEU A 91 -20.19 -16.69 20.68
N THR A 92 -18.85 -16.65 20.62
CA THR A 92 -18.00 -17.54 21.44
C THR A 92 -18.19 -17.27 22.94
N LEU A 93 -18.27 -16.01 23.34
CA LEU A 93 -18.55 -15.63 24.74
C LEU A 93 -19.92 -16.16 25.23
N LEU A 94 -20.97 -16.05 24.39
CA LEU A 94 -22.31 -16.55 24.73
C LEU A 94 -22.31 -18.07 24.85
N GLN A 95 -21.63 -18.79 23.98
CA GLN A 95 -21.50 -20.25 24.05
C GLN A 95 -20.80 -20.72 25.33
N ARG A 96 -19.81 -19.96 25.80
CA ARG A 96 -18.99 -20.25 26.99
C ARG A 96 -19.43 -19.49 28.25
N ALA A 97 -20.64 -18.89 28.24
CA ALA A 97 -21.09 -18.03 29.34
C ALA A 97 -21.14 -18.79 30.70
N ARG A 98 -21.51 -20.05 30.70
CA ARG A 98 -21.56 -20.89 31.91
C ARG A 98 -20.16 -21.15 32.49
N GLU A 99 -19.17 -21.43 31.64
CA GLU A 99 -17.77 -21.60 32.05
C GLU A 99 -17.21 -20.31 32.65
N ILE A 100 -17.48 -19.18 32.00
CA ILE A 100 -17.06 -17.84 32.45
C ILE A 100 -17.68 -17.50 33.79
N SER A 101 -18.96 -17.84 34.00
CA SER A 101 -19.65 -17.62 35.28
C SER A 101 -19.00 -18.42 36.42
N ILE A 102 -18.66 -19.69 36.20
CA ILE A 102 -17.94 -20.51 37.17
C ILE A 102 -16.57 -19.92 37.50
N MET A 103 -15.80 -19.49 36.48
CA MET A 103 -14.49 -18.86 36.68
C MET A 103 -14.59 -17.60 37.53
N ARG A 104 -15.63 -16.78 37.34
CA ARG A 104 -15.88 -15.59 38.18
C ARG A 104 -16.19 -15.94 39.63
N LEU A 105 -16.97 -16.99 39.89
CA LEU A 105 -17.29 -17.46 41.24
C LEU A 105 -16.04 -17.92 42.01
N VAL A 106 -15.04 -18.45 41.31
CA VAL A 106 -13.74 -18.87 41.89
C VAL A 106 -12.75 -17.70 42.00
N GLY A 107 -13.14 -16.48 41.54
CA GLY A 107 -12.31 -15.28 41.70
C GLY A 107 -11.40 -14.95 40.51
N ALA A 108 -11.66 -15.49 39.33
CA ALA A 108 -10.87 -15.18 38.14
C ALA A 108 -10.94 -13.69 37.78
N THR A 109 -9.79 -13.09 37.49
CA THR A 109 -9.70 -11.69 37.08
C THR A 109 -10.23 -11.48 35.67
N ASN A 110 -10.71 -10.26 35.38
CA ASN A 110 -11.18 -9.91 34.02
C ASN A 110 -10.12 -10.10 32.94
N TRP A 111 -8.85 -9.94 33.26
CA TRP A 111 -7.74 -10.17 32.33
C TRP A 111 -7.56 -11.66 31.99
N PHE A 112 -7.70 -12.51 32.99
CA PHE A 112 -7.64 -13.95 32.78
C PHE A 112 -8.75 -14.45 31.86
N ILE A 113 -9.95 -13.90 31.99
CA ILE A 113 -11.09 -14.22 31.13
C ILE A 113 -10.90 -13.67 29.70
N ARG A 114 -10.32 -12.47 29.56
CA ARG A 114 -10.13 -11.81 28.25
C ARG A 114 -8.94 -12.37 27.45
N GLY A 115 -7.92 -12.86 28.13
CA GLY A 115 -6.66 -13.32 27.51
C GLY A 115 -6.85 -14.25 26.31
N PRO A 116 -7.58 -15.37 26.45
CA PRO A 116 -7.83 -16.30 25.35
C PRO A 116 -8.46 -15.64 24.11
N PHE A 117 -9.43 -14.76 24.29
CA PHE A 117 -10.09 -14.06 23.17
C PHE A 117 -9.20 -13.04 22.47
N LEU A 118 -8.30 -12.41 23.21
CA LEU A 118 -7.27 -11.53 22.63
C LEU A 118 -6.27 -12.32 21.81
N LEU A 119 -5.81 -13.45 22.32
CA LEU A 119 -4.93 -14.36 21.57
C LEU A 119 -5.63 -14.89 20.31
N GLU A 120 -6.88 -15.27 20.39
CA GLU A 120 -7.66 -15.70 19.23
C GLU A 120 -7.76 -14.61 18.18
N GLY A 121 -8.05 -13.36 18.58
CA GLY A 121 -8.07 -12.21 17.68
C GLY A 121 -6.70 -11.94 17.04
N ALA A 122 -5.62 -11.99 17.82
CA ALA A 122 -4.25 -11.81 17.33
C ALA A 122 -3.86 -12.89 16.32
N LEU A 123 -4.18 -14.15 16.59
CA LEU A 123 -3.91 -15.28 15.69
C LEU A 123 -4.69 -15.15 14.37
N LYS A 124 -5.97 -14.79 14.43
CA LYS A 124 -6.78 -14.53 13.22
C LYS A 124 -6.19 -13.39 12.40
N GLY A 125 -5.77 -12.31 13.04
CA GLY A 125 -5.12 -11.17 12.39
C GLY A 125 -3.77 -11.54 11.76
N LEU A 126 -2.97 -12.35 12.45
CA LEU A 126 -1.68 -12.86 11.96
C LEU A 126 -1.88 -13.76 10.73
N LEU A 127 -2.79 -14.72 10.81
CA LEU A 127 -3.10 -15.62 9.69
C LEU A 127 -3.65 -14.83 8.49
N GLY A 128 -4.54 -13.86 8.71
CA GLY A 128 -5.05 -12.98 7.67
C GLY A 128 -3.95 -12.15 7.01
N GLY A 129 -3.04 -11.58 7.79
CA GLY A 129 -1.88 -10.83 7.30
C GLY A 129 -0.92 -11.68 6.48
N LEU A 130 -0.62 -12.89 6.92
CA LEU A 130 0.21 -13.85 6.18
C LEU A 130 -0.47 -14.27 4.88
N LEU A 131 -1.75 -14.63 4.92
CA LEU A 131 -2.50 -15.01 3.73
C LEU A 131 -2.56 -13.88 2.70
N SER A 132 -2.74 -12.64 3.16
CA SER A 132 -2.69 -11.44 2.30
C SER A 132 -1.35 -11.31 1.58
N LEU A 133 -0.22 -11.51 2.28
CA LEU A 133 1.12 -11.49 1.67
C LEU A 133 1.30 -12.58 0.62
N VAL A 134 0.82 -13.80 0.91
CA VAL A 134 0.88 -14.92 -0.05
C VAL A 134 0.08 -14.61 -1.30
N LEU A 135 -1.14 -14.08 -1.16
CA LEU A 135 -1.97 -13.68 -2.30
C LEU A 135 -1.36 -12.54 -3.11
N CYS A 136 -0.80 -11.52 -2.45
CA CYS A 136 -0.09 -10.44 -3.11
C CYS A 136 1.15 -10.95 -3.87
N TYR A 137 1.91 -11.88 -3.28
CA TYR A 137 3.08 -12.48 -3.92
C TYR A 137 2.68 -13.33 -5.14
N ALA A 138 1.64 -14.14 -5.00
CA ALA A 138 1.10 -14.91 -6.11
C ALA A 138 0.62 -14.01 -7.27
N GLY A 139 -0.10 -12.93 -6.95
CA GLY A 139 -0.47 -11.92 -7.94
C GLY A 139 0.72 -11.29 -8.64
N TYR A 140 1.76 -10.92 -7.88
CA TYR A 140 3.01 -10.39 -8.43
C TYR A 140 3.68 -11.35 -9.42
N LEU A 141 3.74 -12.66 -9.10
CA LEU A 141 4.32 -13.68 -9.98
C LEU A 141 3.55 -13.81 -11.28
N LEU A 142 2.20 -13.84 -11.22
CA LEU A 142 1.34 -13.92 -12.39
C LEU A 142 1.52 -12.72 -13.32
N PHE A 143 1.57 -11.50 -12.76
CA PHE A 143 1.79 -10.29 -13.56
C PHE A 143 3.19 -10.23 -14.16
N ARG A 144 4.21 -10.66 -13.43
CA ARG A 144 5.60 -10.69 -13.91
C ARG A 144 5.75 -11.63 -15.12
N ASP A 145 5.09 -12.79 -15.07
CA ASP A 145 5.19 -13.81 -16.12
C ASP A 145 4.49 -13.36 -17.42
N GLN A 146 3.32 -12.72 -17.30
CA GLN A 146 2.56 -12.23 -18.46
C GLN A 146 3.14 -10.97 -19.12
N SER A 147 3.93 -10.18 -18.43
CA SER A 147 4.37 -8.86 -18.92
C SER A 147 5.65 -8.90 -19.76
N GLY A 148 6.18 -10.07 -20.14
CA GLY A 148 7.33 -10.20 -21.06
C GLY A 148 8.56 -9.38 -20.67
N GLY A 149 8.77 -9.14 -19.36
CA GLY A 149 9.93 -8.39 -18.85
C GLY A 149 9.75 -6.88 -18.73
N THR A 150 8.65 -6.30 -19.20
CA THR A 150 8.39 -4.84 -19.10
C THR A 150 8.37 -4.34 -17.65
N PHE A 151 7.98 -5.19 -16.70
CA PHE A 151 7.95 -4.91 -15.26
C PHE A 151 9.06 -5.61 -14.47
N ALA A 152 10.13 -6.06 -15.12
CA ALA A 152 11.27 -6.71 -14.44
C ALA A 152 11.96 -5.82 -13.40
N GLY A 153 11.72 -4.50 -13.42
CA GLY A 153 12.23 -3.54 -12.45
C GLY A 153 11.32 -3.27 -11.24
N LEU A 154 10.13 -3.88 -11.18
CA LEU A 154 9.27 -3.74 -10.01
C LEU A 154 9.82 -4.59 -8.86
N ILE A 155 10.22 -3.89 -7.79
CA ILE A 155 10.62 -4.53 -6.55
C ILE A 155 9.34 -4.90 -5.80
N PHE A 156 9.17 -6.20 -5.51
CA PHE A 156 8.14 -6.63 -4.56
C PHE A 156 8.40 -5.98 -3.20
N PHE A 157 7.43 -5.99 -2.31
CA PHE A 157 7.50 -5.34 -0.99
C PHE A 157 8.87 -5.46 -0.33
N GLN A 158 9.37 -4.35 0.20
CA GLN A 158 10.56 -4.37 1.04
C GLN A 158 10.25 -5.11 2.35
N PRO A 159 11.23 -5.74 3.02
CA PRO A 159 11.00 -6.55 4.22
C PRO A 159 10.21 -5.82 5.31
N TYR A 160 10.47 -4.51 5.51
CA TYR A 160 9.74 -3.71 6.49
C TYR A 160 8.25 -3.54 6.16
N GLN A 161 7.90 -3.50 4.86
CA GLN A 161 6.50 -3.42 4.43
C GLN A 161 5.76 -4.73 4.69
N MET A 162 6.43 -5.87 4.50
CA MET A 162 5.85 -7.18 4.84
C MET A 162 5.54 -7.27 6.33
N VAL A 163 6.48 -6.86 7.19
CA VAL A 163 6.29 -6.81 8.64
C VAL A 163 5.14 -5.85 8.99
N ALA A 164 5.07 -4.69 8.33
CA ALA A 164 4.00 -3.72 8.56
C ALA A 164 2.61 -4.27 8.20
N VAL A 165 2.47 -5.02 7.09
CA VAL A 165 1.20 -5.65 6.69
C VAL A 165 0.76 -6.69 7.71
N VAL A 166 1.65 -7.58 8.14
CA VAL A 166 1.34 -8.59 9.17
C VAL A 166 1.03 -7.93 10.50
N GLY A 167 1.84 -6.94 10.91
CA GLY A 167 1.63 -6.18 12.13
C GLY A 167 0.27 -5.46 12.15
N PHE A 168 -0.11 -4.86 11.04
CA PHE A 168 -1.42 -4.22 10.88
C PHE A 168 -2.56 -5.24 11.00
N GLY A 169 -2.41 -6.44 10.40
CA GLY A 169 -3.36 -7.53 10.55
C GLY A 169 -3.55 -7.93 12.02
N VAL A 170 -2.44 -8.10 12.76
CA VAL A 170 -2.48 -8.41 14.20
C VAL A 170 -3.16 -7.30 15.00
N LEU A 171 -2.84 -6.03 14.71
CA LEU A 171 -3.46 -4.87 15.37
C LEU A 171 -4.98 -4.82 15.11
N LEU A 172 -5.44 -5.10 13.90
CA LEU A 172 -6.87 -5.20 13.59
C LEU A 172 -7.54 -6.34 14.35
N GLY A 173 -6.89 -7.51 14.44
CA GLY A 173 -7.39 -8.65 15.19
C GLY A 173 -7.50 -8.37 16.69
N LEU A 174 -6.47 -7.79 17.28
CA LEU A 174 -6.47 -7.35 18.68
C LEU A 174 -7.49 -6.24 18.93
N GLY A 175 -7.55 -5.24 18.07
CA GLY A 175 -8.49 -4.12 18.20
C GLY A 175 -9.93 -4.57 18.14
N GLY A 176 -10.30 -5.44 17.19
CA GLY A 176 -11.63 -6.03 17.08
C GLY A 176 -12.00 -6.85 18.32
N SER A 177 -11.05 -7.63 18.84
CA SER A 177 -11.21 -8.41 20.06
C SER A 177 -11.42 -7.52 21.29
N LEU A 178 -10.59 -6.48 21.47
CA LEU A 178 -10.70 -5.54 22.59
C LEU A 178 -12.05 -4.80 22.62
N VAL A 179 -12.49 -4.31 21.46
CA VAL A 179 -13.78 -3.60 21.34
C VAL A 179 -14.94 -4.52 21.68
N SER A 180 -14.91 -5.78 21.23
CA SER A 180 -15.97 -6.74 21.46
C SER A 180 -16.06 -7.14 22.93
N VAL A 181 -14.92 -7.53 23.52
CA VAL A 181 -14.87 -7.97 24.93
C VAL A 181 -15.14 -6.82 25.89
N GLY A 182 -14.63 -5.60 25.56
CA GLY A 182 -14.79 -4.43 26.42
C GLY A 182 -16.23 -3.94 26.57
N ARG A 183 -17.03 -4.01 25.50
CA ARG A 183 -18.43 -3.59 25.52
C ARG A 183 -19.35 -4.56 26.29
N HIS A 184 -19.06 -5.86 26.26
CA HIS A 184 -19.97 -6.87 26.83
C HIS A 184 -19.78 -7.09 28.32
N LEU A 185 -18.56 -6.92 28.84
CA LEU A 185 -18.30 -7.10 30.28
C LEU A 185 -18.73 -5.91 31.15
N ARG A 186 -19.22 -4.81 30.56
CA ARG A 186 -19.82 -3.67 31.31
C ARG A 186 -21.30 -3.85 31.63
N HIS A 187 -21.97 -4.85 31.04
CA HIS A 187 -23.41 -5.07 31.20
C HIS A 187 -23.76 -6.39 31.91
N VAL A 188 -22.75 -7.07 32.46
CA VAL A 188 -22.88 -8.23 33.34
C VAL A 188 -22.09 -7.99 34.62
#